data_24901d76fb6e34792d3253d91b4ceee0
#
_entry.id   24901d76fb6e34792d3253d91b4ceee0
#
_cell.length_a   1.000
_cell.length_b   1.000
_cell.length_c   1.000
_cell.angle_alpha   90.00
_cell.angle_beta   90.00
_cell.angle_gamma   90.00
#
_symmetry.space_group_name_H-M   'P 1'
#
loop_
_entity.id
_entity.type
_entity.pdbx_description
1 polymer ?
#
loop_
_entity_poly.entity_id
_entity_poly.type
_entity_poly.pdbx_seq_one_letter_code
_entity_poly.pdbx_strand_id
1 'polypeptide(L)'
;NFHVYGVDRERVCDYVLDNLNDMFRLTPHNLRELKHYDISGAFSKIQAAKDAGEFHIDRDTVLCFETNTPGEYCVNMTRVSKLSAVDPFDLTKAEIEGRKQVQEVYHFLRKYIPGFENCHLAFSGPNIGIRESRKVDGLYKLTEDDLVSNVMFPDAIAMGGYPIDVHSPDGGNTVH
;
A
#
# COMPACT_ATOMS: atom_id res chain seq x y z
N ASN A 1 0.83 -0.25 -8.16
CA ASN A 1 0.05 0.95 -7.83
C ASN A 1 -0.74 1.40 -9.06
N PHE A 2 -1.85 2.08 -8.83
CA PHE A 2 -2.68 2.71 -9.87
C PHE A 2 -3.30 4.00 -9.35
N HIS A 3 -3.81 4.83 -10.24
CA HIS A 3 -4.45 6.09 -9.89
C HIS A 3 -5.94 6.06 -10.18
N VAL A 4 -6.70 6.73 -9.34
CA VAL A 4 -8.11 7.03 -9.54
C VAL A 4 -8.34 8.54 -9.38
N TYR A 5 -9.34 9.06 -10.06
CA TYR A 5 -9.76 10.47 -9.98
C TYR A 5 -11.28 10.60 -9.78
N GLY A 6 -11.73 11.80 -9.45
CA GLY A 6 -13.15 12.05 -9.20
C GLY A 6 -13.62 11.56 -7.83
N VAL A 7 -12.69 11.41 -6.89
CA VAL A 7 -12.98 11.08 -5.49
C VAL A 7 -13.50 12.32 -4.77
N ASP A 8 -14.57 12.16 -4.01
CA ASP A 8 -15.09 13.18 -3.10
C ASP A 8 -14.22 13.22 -1.84
N ARG A 9 -13.20 14.09 -1.86
CA ARG A 9 -12.20 14.21 -0.81
C ARG A 9 -12.78 14.61 0.55
N GLU A 10 -13.84 15.41 0.57
CA GLU A 10 -14.48 15.84 1.82
C GLU A 10 -15.17 14.65 2.49
N ARG A 11 -15.86 13.81 1.73
CA ARG A 11 -16.42 12.55 2.25
C ARG A 11 -15.35 11.57 2.71
N VAL A 12 -14.20 11.53 2.05
CA VAL A 12 -13.05 10.75 2.52
C VAL A 12 -12.57 11.28 3.87
N CYS A 13 -12.40 12.59 4.00
CA CYS A 13 -11.99 13.22 5.25
C CYS A 13 -12.96 12.92 6.40
N ASP A 14 -14.26 13.09 6.16
CA ASP A 14 -15.32 12.78 7.13
C ASP A 14 -15.26 11.32 7.56
N TYR A 15 -15.19 10.41 6.59
CA TYR A 15 -15.12 8.97 6.87
C TYR A 15 -13.92 8.62 7.74
N VAL A 16 -12.73 9.14 7.43
CA VAL A 16 -11.51 8.85 8.20
C VAL A 16 -11.65 9.38 9.63
N LEU A 17 -12.11 10.62 9.81
CA LEU A 17 -12.26 11.23 11.13
C LEU A 17 -13.33 10.56 11.99
N ASP A 18 -14.42 10.11 11.37
CA ASP A 18 -15.50 9.40 12.06
C ASP A 18 -15.12 7.96 12.45
N ASN A 19 -14.06 7.41 11.85
CA ASN A 19 -13.64 6.01 12.03
C ASN A 19 -12.16 5.86 12.42
N LEU A 20 -11.61 6.77 13.22
CA LEU A 20 -10.19 6.74 13.62
C LEU A 20 -9.76 5.42 14.28
N ASN A 21 -10.67 4.71 14.93
CA ASN A 21 -10.40 3.41 15.55
C ASN A 21 -10.21 2.28 14.49
N ASP A 22 -10.65 2.51 13.25
CA ASP A 22 -10.51 1.60 12.11
C ASP A 22 -9.36 2.03 11.17
N MET A 23 -8.55 2.99 11.60
CA MET A 23 -7.39 3.51 10.88
C MET A 23 -6.09 3.14 11.59
N PHE A 24 -4.96 3.34 10.92
CA PHE A 24 -3.66 3.23 11.58
C PHE A 24 -3.52 4.24 12.71
N ARG A 25 -2.79 3.83 13.74
CA ARG A 25 -2.58 4.60 14.98
C ARG A 25 -2.00 6.01 14.77
N LEU A 26 -1.27 6.21 13.67
CA LEU A 26 -0.65 7.48 13.30
C LEU A 26 -1.52 8.35 12.39
N THR A 27 -2.78 7.96 12.13
CA THR A 27 -3.70 8.78 11.34
C THR A 27 -3.94 10.12 12.04
N PRO A 28 -3.72 11.26 11.36
CA PRO A 28 -3.83 12.56 11.97
C PRO A 28 -5.28 12.89 12.39
N HIS A 29 -5.48 13.33 13.62
CA HIS A 29 -6.80 13.81 14.11
C HIS A 29 -7.20 15.16 13.49
N ASN A 30 -6.24 15.94 13.01
CA ASN A 30 -6.45 17.23 12.37
C ASN A 30 -6.42 17.14 10.83
N LEU A 31 -6.90 16.04 10.26
CA LEU A 31 -6.84 15.75 8.82
C LEU A 31 -7.39 16.91 7.96
N ARG A 32 -8.45 17.60 8.42
CA ARG A 32 -9.03 18.76 7.71
C ARG A 32 -8.08 19.95 7.55
N GLU A 33 -7.07 20.05 8.38
CA GLU A 33 -6.06 21.11 8.32
C GLU A 33 -4.91 20.76 7.37
N LEU A 34 -4.88 19.51 6.90
CA LEU A 34 -3.83 19.01 6.02
C LEU A 34 -4.16 19.30 4.57
N LYS A 35 -3.12 19.34 3.77
CA LYS A 35 -3.25 19.55 2.32
C LYS A 35 -3.85 18.33 1.60
N HIS A 36 -3.57 17.13 2.10
CA HIS A 36 -3.94 15.85 1.51
C HIS A 36 -4.73 15.01 2.50
N TYR A 37 -5.76 14.33 2.01
CA TYR A 37 -6.64 13.47 2.79
C TYR A 37 -6.39 12.00 2.43
N ASP A 38 -5.40 11.41 3.08
CA ASP A 38 -5.01 10.02 2.85
C ASP A 38 -5.86 9.05 3.66
N ILE A 39 -6.04 7.84 3.12
CA ILE A 39 -6.61 6.71 3.87
C ILE A 39 -5.50 5.69 4.13
N SER A 40 -5.30 5.39 5.41
CA SER A 40 -4.40 4.33 5.86
C SER A 40 -5.11 3.53 6.96
N GLY A 41 -5.65 2.36 6.63
CA GLY A 41 -6.46 1.53 7.54
C GLY A 41 -7.70 0.99 6.89
N ALA A 42 -8.90 1.35 7.41
CA ALA A 42 -10.21 0.85 6.99
C ALA A 42 -10.28 -0.69 7.02
N PHE A 43 -9.75 -1.28 8.10
CA PHE A 43 -9.66 -2.73 8.29
C PHE A 43 -11.01 -3.42 8.22
N SER A 44 -12.04 -2.80 8.83
CA SER A 44 -13.41 -3.35 8.85
C SER A 44 -14.00 -3.47 7.46
N LYS A 45 -13.67 -2.54 6.55
CA LYS A 45 -14.17 -2.56 5.17
C LYS A 45 -13.55 -3.68 4.34
N ILE A 46 -12.24 -3.90 4.51
CA ILE A 46 -11.56 -5.03 3.89
C ILE A 46 -12.16 -6.35 4.42
N GLN A 47 -12.34 -6.47 5.73
CA GLN A 47 -12.90 -7.67 6.32
C GLN A 47 -14.32 -7.94 5.79
N ALA A 48 -15.17 -6.92 5.76
CA ALA A 48 -16.53 -7.05 5.22
C ALA A 48 -16.54 -7.50 3.75
N ALA A 49 -15.62 -7.00 2.93
CA ALA A 49 -15.51 -7.40 1.53
C ALA A 49 -15.00 -8.83 1.37
N LYS A 50 -14.06 -9.27 2.24
CA LYS A 50 -13.59 -10.66 2.29
C LYS A 50 -14.72 -11.62 2.70
N ASP A 51 -15.46 -11.27 3.74
CA ASP A 51 -16.59 -12.07 4.23
C ASP A 51 -17.70 -12.21 3.18
N ALA A 52 -17.88 -11.18 2.34
CA ALA A 52 -18.79 -11.21 1.20
C ALA A 52 -18.24 -11.96 -0.02
N GLY A 53 -16.98 -12.42 0.01
CA GLY A 53 -16.33 -13.09 -1.13
C GLY A 53 -16.04 -12.16 -2.31
N GLU A 54 -15.84 -10.87 -2.05
CA GLU A 54 -15.63 -9.84 -3.08
C GLU A 54 -14.21 -9.26 -3.06
N PHE A 55 -13.38 -9.68 -2.10
CA PHE A 55 -11.98 -9.25 -2.00
C PHE A 55 -11.10 -10.44 -1.65
N HIS A 56 -10.17 -10.79 -2.56
CA HIS A 56 -9.36 -12.02 -2.48
C HIS A 56 -7.87 -11.72 -2.31
N ILE A 57 -7.48 -10.45 -2.42
CA ILE A 57 -6.08 -10.05 -2.29
C ILE A 57 -5.64 -10.21 -0.83
N ASP A 58 -4.42 -10.71 -0.64
CA ASP A 58 -3.80 -10.84 0.69
C ASP A 58 -3.38 -9.47 1.23
N ARG A 59 -4.38 -8.69 1.58
CA ARG A 59 -4.30 -7.36 2.19
C ARG A 59 -5.39 -7.22 3.23
N ASP A 60 -5.10 -6.49 4.28
CA ASP A 60 -6.02 -6.18 5.39
C ASP A 60 -6.27 -4.68 5.55
N THR A 61 -5.60 -3.86 4.74
CA THR A 61 -5.61 -2.40 4.86
C THR A 61 -5.84 -1.72 3.53
N VAL A 62 -6.55 -0.60 3.58
CA VAL A 62 -6.63 0.38 2.50
C VAL A 62 -5.44 1.33 2.62
N LEU A 63 -4.72 1.53 1.52
CA LEU A 63 -3.66 2.51 1.39
C LEU A 63 -3.91 3.34 0.14
N CYS A 64 -4.47 4.54 0.34
CA CYS A 64 -4.78 5.50 -0.72
C CYS A 64 -4.23 6.86 -0.33
N PHE A 65 -3.39 7.44 -1.18
CA PHE A 65 -2.69 8.69 -0.94
C PHE A 65 -3.17 9.74 -1.93
N GLU A 66 -3.73 10.85 -1.44
CA GLU A 66 -4.15 11.95 -2.30
C GLU A 66 -2.93 12.61 -2.96
N THR A 67 -3.00 12.84 -4.25
CA THR A 67 -1.93 13.49 -5.01
C THR A 67 -2.00 15.02 -4.85
N ASN A 68 -1.14 15.75 -5.57
CA ASN A 68 -1.23 17.21 -5.62
C ASN A 68 -2.47 17.72 -6.39
N THR A 69 -3.18 16.83 -7.07
CA THR A 69 -4.46 17.11 -7.74
C THR A 69 -5.59 16.69 -6.79
N PRO A 70 -6.37 17.62 -6.24
CA PRO A 70 -7.46 17.29 -5.32
C PRO A 70 -8.43 16.28 -5.94
N GLY A 71 -8.77 15.23 -5.18
CA GLY A 71 -9.65 14.15 -5.62
C GLY A 71 -9.00 13.13 -6.56
N GLU A 72 -7.69 13.22 -6.79
CA GLU A 72 -6.90 12.17 -7.42
C GLU A 72 -6.09 11.41 -6.35
N TYR A 73 -6.17 10.08 -6.37
CA TYR A 73 -5.51 9.22 -5.40
C TYR A 73 -4.60 8.19 -6.06
N CYS A 74 -3.40 8.03 -5.51
CA CYS A 74 -2.53 6.89 -5.76
C CYS A 74 -2.92 5.74 -4.82
N VAL A 75 -3.31 4.61 -5.39
CA VAL A 75 -3.76 3.42 -4.66
C VAL A 75 -2.62 2.41 -4.57
N ASN A 76 -2.24 2.05 -3.34
CA ASN A 76 -1.16 1.09 -3.04
C ASN A 76 -1.72 -0.15 -2.33
N MET A 77 -2.56 -0.93 -3.04
CA MET A 77 -3.25 -2.08 -2.46
C MET A 77 -2.97 -3.41 -3.18
N THR A 78 -2.41 -3.37 -4.39
CA THR A 78 -2.09 -4.59 -5.14
C THR A 78 -0.81 -5.24 -4.64
N ARG A 79 -0.78 -6.57 -4.61
CA ARG A 79 0.38 -7.36 -4.19
C ARG A 79 0.39 -8.70 -4.92
N VAL A 80 1.51 -9.03 -5.55
CA VAL A 80 1.76 -10.35 -6.13
C VAL A 80 2.98 -10.95 -5.44
N SER A 81 2.86 -12.15 -4.91
CA SER A 81 3.91 -12.89 -4.21
C SER A 81 4.12 -14.27 -4.81
N LYS A 82 5.13 -14.99 -4.34
CA LYS A 82 5.45 -16.38 -4.72
C LYS A 82 5.83 -16.57 -6.19
N LEU A 83 6.29 -15.51 -6.86
CA LEU A 83 6.79 -15.53 -8.23
C LEU A 83 8.22 -14.99 -8.26
N SER A 84 9.03 -15.52 -9.18
CA SER A 84 10.42 -15.10 -9.37
C SER A 84 10.49 -13.87 -10.27
N ALA A 85 11.07 -12.79 -9.75
CA ALA A 85 11.27 -11.56 -10.53
C ALA A 85 12.43 -11.65 -11.55
N VAL A 86 13.12 -12.78 -11.63
CA VAL A 86 14.19 -13.04 -12.62
C VAL A 86 13.78 -14.06 -13.68
N ASP A 87 12.57 -14.63 -13.56
CA ASP A 87 11.99 -15.52 -14.55
C ASP A 87 10.98 -14.75 -15.43
N PRO A 88 11.14 -14.69 -16.77
CA PRO A 88 10.25 -13.91 -17.64
C PRO A 88 8.81 -14.45 -17.67
N PHE A 89 8.61 -15.74 -17.48
CA PHE A 89 7.26 -16.32 -17.42
C PHE A 89 6.55 -15.95 -16.12
N ASP A 90 7.27 -15.93 -15.00
CA ASP A 90 6.72 -15.49 -13.72
C ASP A 90 6.44 -13.98 -13.72
N LEU A 91 7.29 -13.17 -14.37
CA LEU A 91 7.01 -11.75 -14.57
C LEU A 91 5.73 -11.54 -15.39
N THR A 92 5.52 -12.33 -16.45
CA THR A 92 4.30 -12.28 -17.26
C THR A 92 3.06 -12.63 -16.42
N LYS A 93 3.14 -13.69 -15.61
CA LYS A 93 2.06 -14.07 -14.69
C LYS A 93 1.78 -12.95 -13.68
N ALA A 94 2.84 -12.34 -13.13
CA ALA A 94 2.72 -11.25 -12.17
C ALA A 94 2.06 -10.01 -12.77
N GLU A 95 2.37 -9.66 -14.02
CA GLU A 95 1.70 -8.57 -14.74
C GLU A 95 0.20 -8.85 -14.92
N ILE A 96 -0.16 -10.05 -15.35
CA ILE A 96 -1.55 -10.44 -15.54
C ILE A 96 -2.31 -10.39 -14.21
N GLU A 97 -1.73 -10.96 -13.16
CA GLU A 97 -2.35 -10.98 -11.83
C GLU A 97 -2.47 -9.57 -11.25
N GLY A 98 -1.42 -8.76 -11.33
CA GLY A 98 -1.44 -7.38 -10.85
C GLY A 98 -2.54 -6.55 -11.51
N ARG A 99 -2.80 -6.75 -12.81
CA ARG A 99 -3.88 -6.04 -13.52
C ARG A 99 -5.27 -6.53 -13.12
N LYS A 100 -5.46 -7.81 -12.83
CA LYS A 100 -6.71 -8.33 -12.25
C LYS A 100 -6.97 -7.70 -10.87
N GLN A 101 -5.93 -7.64 -10.04
CA GLN A 101 -6.03 -7.02 -8.72
C GLN A 101 -6.37 -5.52 -8.79
N VAL A 102 -5.88 -4.78 -9.80
CA VAL A 102 -6.29 -3.38 -10.02
C VAL A 102 -7.81 -3.27 -10.19
N GLN A 103 -8.43 -4.14 -10.98
CA GLN A 103 -9.87 -4.14 -11.18
C GLN A 103 -10.63 -4.50 -9.89
N GLU A 104 -10.17 -5.52 -9.17
CA GLU A 104 -10.77 -5.95 -7.90
C GLU A 104 -10.74 -4.81 -6.87
N VAL A 105 -9.56 -4.19 -6.67
CA VAL A 105 -9.41 -3.06 -5.75
C VAL A 105 -10.24 -1.86 -6.19
N TYR A 106 -10.29 -1.56 -7.48
CA TYR A 106 -11.11 -0.47 -8.00
C TYR A 106 -12.61 -0.66 -7.68
N HIS A 107 -13.14 -1.88 -7.90
CA HIS A 107 -14.53 -2.20 -7.54
C HIS A 107 -14.76 -2.16 -6.03
N PHE A 108 -13.81 -2.67 -5.24
CA PHE A 108 -13.85 -2.60 -3.79
C PHE A 108 -13.94 -1.15 -3.30
N LEU A 109 -13.06 -0.26 -3.77
CA LEU A 109 -13.04 1.14 -3.36
C LEU A 109 -14.39 1.81 -3.62
N ARG A 110 -14.95 1.63 -4.81
CA ARG A 110 -16.25 2.22 -5.19
C ARG A 110 -17.42 1.73 -4.35
N LYS A 111 -17.37 0.48 -3.90
CA LYS A 111 -18.47 -0.14 -3.16
C LYS A 111 -18.37 0.08 -1.65
N TYR A 112 -17.16 0.06 -1.10
CA TYR A 112 -16.97 -0.02 0.34
C TYR A 112 -16.41 1.26 0.98
N ILE A 113 -15.74 2.12 0.23
CA ILE A 113 -15.04 3.28 0.77
C ILE A 113 -15.80 4.57 0.45
N PRO A 114 -16.34 5.28 1.47
CA PRO A 114 -17.02 6.54 1.27
C PRO A 114 -16.14 7.58 0.58
N GLY A 115 -16.72 8.25 -0.40
CA GLY A 115 -16.05 9.22 -1.26
C GLY A 115 -15.51 8.65 -2.58
N PHE A 116 -15.39 7.31 -2.71
CA PHE A 116 -14.90 6.65 -3.93
C PHE A 116 -16.01 6.14 -4.86
N GLU A 117 -17.27 6.29 -4.51
CA GLU A 117 -18.41 5.69 -5.25
C GLU A 117 -18.41 6.07 -6.72
N ASN A 118 -18.06 7.30 -7.03
CA ASN A 118 -18.07 7.86 -8.39
C ASN A 118 -16.66 8.03 -8.98
N CYS A 119 -15.63 7.47 -8.34
CA CYS A 119 -14.29 7.57 -8.88
C CYS A 119 -14.13 6.80 -10.19
N HIS A 120 -13.12 7.19 -10.96
CA HIS A 120 -12.74 6.57 -12.23
C HIS A 120 -11.29 6.14 -12.20
N LEU A 121 -11.00 4.99 -12.78
CA LEU A 121 -9.63 4.52 -12.99
C LEU A 121 -8.93 5.44 -13.99
N ALA A 122 -7.85 6.10 -13.57
CA ALA A 122 -7.06 6.97 -14.42
C ALA A 122 -6.05 6.14 -15.23
N PHE A 123 -5.13 5.50 -14.55
CA PHE A 123 -4.08 4.66 -15.14
C PHE A 123 -3.48 3.74 -14.08
N SER A 124 -2.81 2.69 -14.54
CA SER A 124 -1.90 1.89 -13.74
C SER A 124 -0.46 2.09 -14.21
N GLY A 125 0.51 1.72 -13.41
CA GLY A 125 1.91 1.71 -13.87
C GLY A 125 2.09 0.90 -15.16
N PRO A 126 3.02 1.29 -16.04
CA PRO A 126 3.27 0.58 -17.29
C PRO A 126 3.71 -0.86 -17.04
N ASN A 127 4.45 -1.09 -15.98
CA ASN A 127 4.94 -2.40 -15.53
C ASN A 127 4.68 -2.58 -14.04
N ILE A 128 4.71 -3.84 -13.57
CA ILE A 128 4.71 -4.12 -12.13
C ILE A 128 5.95 -3.53 -11.46
N GLY A 129 5.80 -3.11 -10.19
CA GLY A 129 6.90 -2.68 -9.35
C GLY A 129 7.58 -3.88 -8.70
N ILE A 130 8.73 -4.29 -9.24
CA ILE A 130 9.52 -5.38 -8.65
C ILE A 130 10.15 -4.87 -7.35
N ARG A 131 9.81 -5.51 -6.23
CA ARG A 131 10.34 -5.17 -4.90
C ARG A 131 11.70 -5.81 -4.64
N GLU A 132 11.85 -7.06 -5.08
CA GLU A 132 13.02 -7.86 -4.78
C GLU A 132 13.32 -8.83 -5.92
N SER A 133 14.59 -8.96 -6.29
CA SER A 133 15.06 -9.92 -7.28
C SER A 133 16.44 -10.46 -6.89
N ARG A 134 17.51 -9.88 -7.44
CA ARG A 134 18.89 -10.19 -7.11
C ARG A 134 19.41 -9.20 -6.06
N LYS A 135 20.23 -9.69 -5.12
CA LYS A 135 20.92 -8.86 -4.13
C LYS A 135 22.37 -8.70 -4.51
N VAL A 136 22.91 -7.53 -4.21
CA VAL A 136 24.35 -7.30 -4.32
C VAL A 136 25.05 -8.08 -3.22
N ASP A 137 26.13 -8.78 -3.56
CA ASP A 137 27.04 -9.37 -2.58
C ASP A 137 28.09 -8.32 -2.21
N GLY A 138 27.74 -7.49 -1.20
CA GLY A 138 28.55 -6.37 -0.74
C GLY A 138 29.69 -6.81 0.16
N LEU A 139 30.64 -5.90 0.40
CA LEU A 139 31.74 -6.11 1.35
C LEU A 139 31.25 -6.32 2.78
N TYR A 140 30.11 -5.71 3.12
CA TYR A 140 29.39 -5.89 4.37
C TYR A 140 27.91 -6.13 4.10
N LYS A 141 27.28 -7.04 4.85
CA LYS A 141 25.82 -7.28 4.81
C LYS A 141 25.25 -6.81 6.14
N LEU A 142 24.39 -5.78 6.06
CA LEU A 142 23.68 -5.30 7.24
C LEU A 142 22.84 -6.44 7.85
N THR A 143 22.97 -6.64 9.14
CA THR A 143 22.29 -7.68 9.90
C THR A 143 21.12 -7.10 10.72
N GLU A 144 20.22 -7.96 11.21
CA GLU A 144 19.18 -7.57 12.14
C GLU A 144 19.78 -6.96 13.42
N ASP A 145 20.85 -7.54 13.94
CA ASP A 145 21.53 -7.05 15.14
C ASP A 145 22.10 -5.64 14.95
N ASP A 146 22.63 -5.32 13.76
CA ASP A 146 23.09 -3.97 13.46
C ASP A 146 21.97 -2.94 13.55
N LEU A 147 20.79 -3.30 13.04
CA LEU A 147 19.61 -2.44 13.05
C LEU A 147 19.03 -2.26 14.45
N VAL A 148 18.85 -3.35 15.18
CA VAL A 148 18.27 -3.35 16.54
C VAL A 148 19.20 -2.63 17.52
N SER A 149 20.52 -2.80 17.36
CA SER A 149 21.54 -2.18 18.23
C SER A 149 21.88 -0.75 17.83
N ASN A 150 21.31 -0.21 16.76
CA ASN A 150 21.64 1.11 16.22
C ASN A 150 23.14 1.30 16.00
N VAL A 151 23.79 0.33 15.38
CA VAL A 151 25.25 0.39 15.13
C VAL A 151 25.59 1.60 14.27
N MET A 152 26.53 2.43 14.78
CA MET A 152 27.08 3.55 14.02
C MET A 152 28.32 3.12 13.26
N PHE A 153 28.21 3.06 11.93
CA PHE A 153 29.33 2.73 11.07
C PHE A 153 30.24 3.96 10.84
N PRO A 154 31.58 3.78 10.75
CA PRO A 154 32.52 4.89 10.55
C PRO A 154 32.30 5.65 9.24
N ASP A 155 31.75 5.01 8.25
CA ASP A 155 31.43 5.51 6.92
C ASP A 155 29.95 5.87 6.72
N ALA A 156 29.21 6.02 7.81
CA ALA A 156 27.79 6.39 7.76
C ALA A 156 27.58 7.76 7.09
N ILE A 157 26.73 7.79 6.06
CA ILE A 157 26.37 9.01 5.32
C ILE A 157 24.98 9.55 5.67
N ALA A 158 24.15 8.73 6.31
CA ALA A 158 22.80 9.10 6.72
C ALA A 158 22.34 8.26 7.91
N MET A 159 21.32 8.76 8.61
CA MET A 159 20.63 8.04 9.67
C MET A 159 19.15 7.88 9.29
N GLY A 160 18.60 6.69 9.54
CA GLY A 160 17.19 6.40 9.33
C GLY A 160 16.50 6.09 10.65
N GLY A 161 15.26 6.56 10.82
CA GLY A 161 14.43 6.29 12.00
C GLY A 161 13.11 5.57 11.64
N TYR A 162 13.03 4.95 10.45
CA TYR A 162 11.85 4.18 10.05
C TYR A 162 11.87 2.80 10.72
N PRO A 163 10.71 2.28 11.17
CA PRO A 163 10.61 0.92 11.71
C PRO A 163 11.08 -0.13 10.70
N ILE A 164 11.58 -1.26 11.20
CA ILE A 164 11.95 -2.38 10.33
C ILE A 164 10.69 -2.90 9.66
N ASP A 165 10.62 -2.80 8.33
CA ASP A 165 9.51 -3.27 7.49
C ASP A 165 9.99 -4.42 6.61
N VAL A 166 9.64 -5.63 6.98
CA VAL A 166 9.99 -6.85 6.24
C VAL A 166 8.73 -7.46 5.63
N HIS A 167 8.76 -7.62 4.32
CA HIS A 167 7.71 -8.33 3.59
C HIS A 167 8.09 -9.80 3.43
N SER A 168 7.30 -10.70 4.01
CA SER A 168 7.49 -12.13 3.82
C SER A 168 7.25 -12.54 2.36
N PRO A 169 8.11 -13.36 1.74
CA PRO A 169 7.88 -13.90 0.40
C PRO A 169 6.64 -14.83 0.35
N ASP A 170 6.24 -15.39 1.48
CA ASP A 170 5.08 -16.29 1.61
C ASP A 170 3.74 -15.56 1.83
N GLY A 171 3.76 -14.24 1.97
CA GLY A 171 2.61 -13.40 2.33
C GLY A 171 2.68 -12.94 3.80
N GLY A 172 1.80 -12.00 4.16
CA GLY A 172 1.82 -11.36 5.46
C GLY A 172 2.82 -10.19 5.55
N ASN A 173 2.56 -9.25 6.44
CA ASN A 173 3.47 -8.17 6.80
C ASN A 173 3.99 -8.44 8.21
N THR A 174 5.31 -8.39 8.38
CA THR A 174 5.91 -8.39 9.70
C THR A 174 6.48 -6.99 9.92
N VAL A 175 5.89 -6.25 10.84
CA VAL A 175 6.44 -4.98 11.34
C VAL A 175 7.01 -5.28 12.72
N HIS A 176 8.25 -4.98 12.92
CA HIS A 176 8.93 -5.13 14.21
C HIS A 176 9.29 -3.77 14.80
#